data_787ba155811bc06862bcd6b894f3ea3b
#
_entry.id   787ba155811bc06862bcd6b894f3ea3b
#
_cell.length_a   1.000
_cell.length_b   1.000
_cell.length_c   1.000
_cell.angle_alpha   90.00
_cell.angle_beta   90.00
_cell.angle_gamma   90.00
#
_symmetry.space_group_name_H-M   'P 1'
#
loop_
_entity.id
_entity.type
_entity.pdbx_description
1 polymer ?
#
loop_
_entity_poly.entity_id
_entity_poly.type
_entity_poly.pdbx_seq_one_letter_code
_entity_poly.pdbx_strand_id
1 'polypeptide(L)'
;MGKLESSPDVYRFSEHYLPWHAHITAVTVAPEARRLGIGRLLTEQLEVAADAGDAWFVDLFVRVTNHKAITFYKNMGYSVFRVVKDYYGEHSTDPSQSSEDAYDMRKPMKRDVKREHVREDGEKHEVDPSDVW
;
A
#
# COMPACT_ATOMS: atom_id res chain seq x y z
N MET A 1 -10.71 1.29 -8.51
CA MET A 1 -10.05 1.69 -7.27
C MET A 1 -8.96 0.72 -6.85
N GLY A 2 -9.13 -0.55 -7.07
CA GLY A 2 -8.12 -1.55 -6.76
C GLY A 2 -8.02 -2.63 -7.82
N LYS A 3 -6.94 -3.38 -7.79
CA LYS A 3 -6.69 -4.50 -8.70
C LYS A 3 -5.97 -5.62 -7.96
N LEU A 4 -6.12 -6.85 -8.49
CA LEU A 4 -5.35 -8.01 -8.05
C LEU A 4 -4.17 -8.18 -8.99
N GLU A 5 -2.97 -8.36 -8.45
CA GLU A 5 -1.74 -8.46 -9.23
C GLU A 5 -0.65 -9.23 -8.49
N SER A 6 0.38 -9.62 -9.23
CA SER A 6 1.64 -10.11 -8.66
C SER A 6 2.78 -9.55 -9.50
N SER A 7 3.99 -9.52 -8.93
CA SER A 7 5.18 -9.23 -9.72
C SER A 7 5.32 -10.27 -10.84
N PRO A 8 5.90 -9.91 -12.00
CA PRO A 8 6.17 -10.89 -13.06
C PRO A 8 7.00 -12.07 -12.55
N ASP A 9 6.75 -13.26 -13.10
CA ASP A 9 7.43 -14.49 -12.69
C ASP A 9 8.95 -14.42 -12.80
N VAL A 10 9.48 -13.59 -13.70
CA VAL A 10 10.92 -13.42 -13.86
C VAL A 10 11.58 -12.88 -12.57
N TYR A 11 10.81 -12.20 -11.71
CA TYR A 11 11.29 -11.66 -10.44
C TYR A 11 10.99 -12.56 -9.24
N ARG A 12 10.52 -13.79 -9.47
CA ARG A 12 10.02 -14.69 -8.42
C ARG A 12 11.01 -14.95 -7.29
N PHE A 13 12.30 -14.88 -7.54
CA PHE A 13 13.35 -15.09 -6.53
C PHE A 13 13.95 -13.81 -5.98
N SER A 14 13.44 -12.64 -6.38
CA SER A 14 13.84 -11.37 -5.79
C SER A 14 13.27 -11.24 -4.39
N GLU A 15 14.02 -10.64 -3.47
CA GLU A 15 13.52 -10.32 -2.13
C GLU A 15 12.37 -9.30 -2.14
N HIS A 16 12.22 -8.56 -3.25
CA HIS A 16 11.16 -7.57 -3.42
C HIS A 16 9.95 -8.12 -4.20
N TYR A 17 9.94 -9.42 -4.48
CA TYR A 17 8.84 -10.06 -5.18
C TYR A 17 7.53 -9.90 -4.42
N LEU A 18 6.49 -9.47 -5.13
CA LEU A 18 5.14 -9.32 -4.57
C LEU A 18 4.27 -10.48 -5.06
N PRO A 19 3.87 -11.39 -4.16
CA PRO A 19 2.94 -12.46 -4.52
C PRO A 19 1.56 -11.89 -4.82
N TRP A 20 0.62 -12.75 -5.16
CA TRP A 20 -0.74 -12.35 -5.50
C TRP A 20 -1.39 -11.52 -4.40
N HIS A 21 -1.72 -10.28 -4.70
CA HIS A 21 -2.23 -9.32 -3.73
C HIS A 21 -3.21 -8.36 -4.40
N ALA A 22 -3.99 -7.63 -3.59
CA ALA A 22 -4.80 -6.52 -4.05
C ALA A 22 -4.08 -5.21 -3.80
N HIS A 23 -4.08 -4.34 -4.78
CA HIS A 23 -3.44 -3.02 -4.71
C HIS A 23 -4.47 -1.90 -4.84
N ILE A 24 -4.45 -0.97 -3.90
CA ILE A 24 -5.28 0.24 -3.94
C ILE A 24 -4.49 1.32 -4.69
N THR A 25 -4.98 1.68 -5.88
CA THR A 25 -4.24 2.58 -6.78
C THR A 25 -4.54 4.06 -6.58
N ALA A 26 -5.73 4.41 -6.17
CA ALA A 26 -6.13 5.81 -6.05
C ALA A 26 -7.19 5.96 -4.97
N VAL A 27 -6.74 6.16 -3.74
CA VAL A 27 -7.65 6.51 -2.66
C VAL A 27 -7.31 7.92 -2.23
N THR A 28 -8.15 8.85 -2.63
CA THR A 28 -8.12 10.19 -2.09
C THR A 28 -9.03 10.21 -0.87
N VAL A 29 -8.43 10.19 0.31
CA VAL A 29 -9.18 10.37 1.54
C VAL A 29 -9.48 11.86 1.65
N ALA A 30 -10.70 12.23 1.29
CA ALA A 30 -11.14 13.61 1.41
C ALA A 30 -11.31 13.99 2.89
N PRO A 31 -11.12 15.27 3.23
CA PRO A 31 -11.25 15.73 4.62
C PRO A 31 -12.68 15.67 5.16
N GLU A 32 -13.69 15.46 4.32
CA GLU A 32 -15.08 15.41 4.72
C GLU A 32 -15.44 14.03 5.28
N ALA A 33 -16.11 13.99 6.44
CA ALA A 33 -16.45 12.76 7.14
C ALA A 33 -17.23 11.75 6.28
N ARG A 34 -18.16 12.22 5.44
CA ARG A 34 -18.95 11.33 4.57
C ARG A 34 -18.09 10.63 3.51
N ARG A 35 -17.02 11.31 3.02
CA ARG A 35 -16.10 10.73 2.04
C ARG A 35 -15.19 9.70 2.70
N LEU A 36 -14.86 9.88 3.97
CA LEU A 36 -14.15 8.87 4.75
C LEU A 36 -15.00 7.61 4.89
N GLY A 37 -16.31 7.75 5.12
CA GLY A 37 -17.24 6.63 5.17
C GLY A 37 -17.30 5.87 3.85
N ILE A 38 -17.36 6.58 2.73
CA ILE A 38 -17.35 5.98 1.39
C ILE A 38 -16.00 5.27 1.14
N GLY A 39 -14.87 5.91 1.46
CA GLY A 39 -13.55 5.32 1.32
C GLY A 39 -13.40 4.05 2.12
N ARG A 40 -13.92 4.03 3.36
CA ARG A 40 -13.94 2.84 4.20
C ARG A 40 -14.75 1.71 3.55
N LEU A 41 -15.96 2.01 3.07
CA LEU A 41 -16.81 1.02 2.42
C LEU A 41 -16.15 0.41 1.20
N LEU A 42 -15.57 1.24 0.32
CA LEU A 42 -14.89 0.78 -0.89
C LEU A 42 -13.67 -0.08 -0.55
N THR A 43 -12.91 0.30 0.47
CA THR A 43 -11.75 -0.47 0.93
C THR A 43 -12.19 -1.82 1.50
N GLU A 44 -13.25 -1.85 2.32
CA GLU A 44 -13.80 -3.09 2.87
C GLU A 44 -14.30 -4.03 1.76
N GLN A 45 -14.94 -3.49 0.72
CA GLN A 45 -15.38 -4.27 -0.43
C GLN A 45 -14.20 -4.86 -1.20
N LEU A 46 -13.11 -4.11 -1.36
CA LEU A 46 -11.89 -4.62 -1.98
C LEU A 46 -11.27 -5.73 -1.14
N GLU A 47 -11.28 -5.61 0.18
CA GLU A 47 -10.77 -6.64 1.09
C GLU A 47 -11.59 -7.93 0.97
N VAL A 48 -12.91 -7.84 0.85
CA VAL A 48 -13.77 -8.99 0.61
C VAL A 48 -13.42 -9.66 -0.72
N ALA A 49 -13.25 -8.87 -1.77
CA ALA A 49 -12.84 -9.38 -3.09
C ALA A 49 -11.43 -10.00 -3.04
N ALA A 50 -10.51 -9.41 -2.29
CA ALA A 50 -9.15 -9.93 -2.12
C ALA A 50 -9.17 -11.29 -1.41
N ASP A 51 -9.95 -11.45 -0.36
CA ASP A 51 -10.12 -12.75 0.32
C ASP A 51 -10.75 -13.78 -0.62
N ALA A 52 -11.78 -13.40 -1.36
CA ALA A 52 -12.42 -14.29 -2.34
C ALA A 52 -11.47 -14.70 -3.46
N GLY A 53 -10.56 -13.81 -3.86
CA GLY A 53 -9.52 -14.07 -4.87
C GLY A 53 -8.26 -14.72 -4.32
N ASP A 54 -8.25 -15.09 -3.04
CA ASP A 54 -7.14 -15.75 -2.37
C ASP A 54 -5.85 -14.92 -2.39
N ALA A 55 -5.97 -13.60 -2.25
CA ALA A 55 -4.84 -12.69 -2.16
C ALA A 55 -4.13 -12.83 -0.81
N TRP A 56 -2.81 -12.59 -0.80
CA TRP A 56 -2.01 -12.63 0.42
C TRP A 56 -2.21 -11.39 1.29
N PHE A 57 -2.35 -10.23 0.67
CA PHE A 57 -2.50 -8.95 1.38
C PHE A 57 -3.17 -7.92 0.48
N VAL A 58 -3.57 -6.82 1.08
CA VAL A 58 -3.95 -5.59 0.38
C VAL A 58 -2.89 -4.55 0.69
N ASP A 59 -2.38 -3.86 -0.32
CA ASP A 59 -1.39 -2.81 -0.14
C ASP A 59 -1.80 -1.49 -0.80
N LEU A 60 -1.16 -0.44 -0.35
CA LEU A 60 -1.32 0.90 -0.91
C LEU A 60 -0.07 1.73 -0.65
N PHE A 61 0.13 2.75 -1.47
CA PHE A 61 1.17 3.74 -1.24
C PHE A 61 0.55 5.05 -0.77
N VAL A 62 1.17 5.66 0.23
CA VAL A 62 0.72 6.93 0.80
C VAL A 62 1.93 7.80 1.10
N ARG A 63 1.81 9.10 0.85
CA ARG A 63 2.89 10.05 1.19
C ARG A 63 3.16 10.02 2.69
N VAL A 64 4.43 10.03 3.08
CA VAL A 64 4.81 9.97 4.51
C VAL A 64 4.27 11.15 5.30
N THR A 65 3.96 12.27 4.65
CA THR A 65 3.38 13.46 5.28
C THR A 65 1.85 13.46 5.32
N ASN A 66 1.20 12.51 4.66
CA ASN A 66 -0.26 12.43 4.63
C ASN A 66 -0.79 11.71 5.89
N HIS A 67 -0.72 12.41 7.02
CA HIS A 67 -1.07 11.83 8.32
C HIS A 67 -2.53 11.42 8.43
N LYS A 68 -3.44 12.11 7.74
CA LYS A 68 -4.87 11.75 7.75
C LYS A 68 -5.11 10.41 7.11
N ALA A 69 -4.51 10.16 5.93
CA ALA A 69 -4.64 8.88 5.25
C ALA A 69 -3.95 7.77 6.04
N ILE A 70 -2.77 8.02 6.59
CA ILE A 70 -2.03 7.05 7.39
C ILE A 70 -2.88 6.62 8.59
N THR A 71 -3.45 7.57 9.33
CA THR A 71 -4.30 7.28 10.48
C THR A 71 -5.54 6.50 10.06
N PHE A 72 -6.17 6.90 8.95
CA PHE A 72 -7.34 6.22 8.41
C PHE A 72 -7.05 4.74 8.14
N TYR A 73 -5.94 4.44 7.44
CA TYR A 73 -5.60 3.06 7.11
C TYR A 73 -5.12 2.27 8.32
N LYS A 74 -4.39 2.89 9.26
CA LYS A 74 -4.03 2.22 10.51
C LYS A 74 -5.26 1.79 11.29
N ASN A 75 -6.30 2.63 11.32
CA ASN A 75 -7.56 2.29 11.98
C ASN A 75 -8.31 1.15 11.28
N MET A 76 -8.04 0.92 10.01
CA MET A 76 -8.59 -0.21 9.26
C MET A 76 -7.74 -1.49 9.34
N GLY A 77 -6.62 -1.46 10.05
CA GLY A 77 -5.76 -2.62 10.24
C GLY A 77 -4.53 -2.67 9.35
N TYR A 78 -4.24 -1.59 8.61
CA TYR A 78 -3.03 -1.49 7.79
C TYR A 78 -1.85 -1.07 8.63
N SER A 79 -0.66 -1.51 8.24
CA SER A 79 0.60 -1.10 8.86
C SER A 79 1.66 -0.84 7.80
N VAL A 80 2.68 -0.07 8.16
CA VAL A 80 3.79 0.21 7.26
C VAL A 80 4.63 -1.04 7.10
N PHE A 81 4.85 -1.47 5.84
CA PHE A 81 5.69 -2.61 5.51
C PHE A 81 7.10 -2.18 5.08
N ARG A 82 7.20 -1.06 4.37
CA ARG A 82 8.46 -0.48 3.94
C ARG A 82 8.28 0.98 3.53
N VAL A 83 9.40 1.70 3.41
CA VAL A 83 9.44 3.08 2.91
C VAL A 83 10.05 3.04 1.51
N VAL A 84 9.33 3.61 0.54
CA VAL A 84 9.83 3.75 -0.83
C VAL A 84 10.39 5.16 -0.96
N LYS A 85 11.72 5.27 -1.08
CA LYS A 85 12.41 6.55 -1.13
C LYS A 85 12.11 7.27 -2.44
N ASP A 86 11.84 8.57 -2.35
CA ASP A 86 11.64 9.45 -3.50
C ASP A 86 10.54 8.98 -4.48
N TYR A 87 9.55 8.23 -3.99
CA TYR A 87 8.51 7.64 -4.82
C TYR A 87 7.73 8.66 -5.64
N TYR A 88 7.42 9.81 -5.04
CA TYR A 88 6.64 10.86 -5.69
C TYR A 88 7.49 11.88 -6.46
N GLY A 89 8.81 11.78 -6.39
CA GLY A 89 9.72 12.73 -7.02
C GLY A 89 9.94 12.51 -8.51
N GLU A 90 9.89 11.28 -8.98
CA GLU A 90 10.20 10.90 -10.36
C GLU A 90 9.26 11.50 -11.40
N HIS A 91 8.05 11.87 -10.99
CA HIS A 91 7.01 12.36 -11.90
C HIS A 91 6.72 13.85 -11.74
N SER A 92 7.44 14.54 -10.86
CA SER A 92 7.26 15.97 -10.67
C SER A 92 8.14 16.75 -11.64
N THR A 93 7.51 17.55 -12.48
CA THR A 93 8.19 18.51 -13.36
C THR A 93 8.37 19.87 -12.69
N ASP A 94 7.81 20.03 -11.49
CA ASP A 94 7.89 21.27 -10.72
C ASP A 94 9.08 21.21 -9.75
N PRO A 95 10.14 22.02 -9.97
CA PRO A 95 11.30 22.02 -9.07
C PRO A 95 11.01 22.53 -7.65
N SER A 96 9.83 23.14 -7.43
CA SER A 96 9.42 23.55 -6.09
C SER A 96 8.83 22.41 -5.27
N GLN A 97 8.47 21.29 -5.92
CA GLN A 97 8.01 20.09 -5.24
C GLN A 97 9.20 19.18 -4.96
N SER A 98 9.63 19.15 -3.70
CA SER A 98 10.64 18.20 -3.28
C SER A 98 10.13 16.77 -3.45
N SER A 99 11.02 15.85 -3.84
CA SER A 99 10.69 14.43 -3.86
C SER A 99 10.24 13.99 -2.46
N GLU A 100 9.22 13.17 -2.41
CA GLU A 100 8.66 12.69 -1.16
C GLU A 100 8.63 11.18 -1.13
N ASP A 101 8.95 10.62 0.03
CA ASP A 101 8.89 9.19 0.27
C ASP A 101 7.43 8.72 0.38
N ALA A 102 7.21 7.46 0.08
CA ALA A 102 5.93 6.81 0.29
C ALA A 102 6.05 5.69 1.32
N TYR A 103 5.02 5.52 2.12
CA TYR A 103 4.84 4.28 2.88
C TYR A 103 4.12 3.27 2.00
N ASP A 104 4.65 2.06 1.93
CA ASP A 104 3.94 0.87 1.44
C ASP A 104 3.23 0.28 2.65
N MET A 105 1.93 0.52 2.74
CA MET A 105 1.10 0.02 3.84
C MET A 105 0.38 -1.24 3.40
N ARG A 106 0.31 -2.22 4.29
CA ARG A 106 -0.30 -3.52 4.00
C ARG A 106 -1.21 -3.99 5.11
N LYS A 107 -2.25 -4.74 4.70
CA LYS A 107 -3.11 -5.49 5.61
C LYS A 107 -3.12 -6.95 5.14
N PRO A 108 -2.73 -7.90 6.02
CA PRO A 108 -2.74 -9.31 5.64
C PRO A 108 -4.16 -9.81 5.46
N MET A 109 -4.37 -10.63 4.43
CA MET A 109 -5.64 -11.30 4.19
C MET A 109 -5.64 -12.68 4.86
N LYS A 110 -6.76 -13.39 4.78
CA LYS A 110 -6.93 -14.70 5.44
C LYS A 110 -5.88 -15.73 5.04
N ARG A 111 -5.40 -15.66 3.79
CA ARG A 111 -4.36 -16.55 3.27
C ARG A 111 -3.05 -16.42 4.04
N ASP A 112 -2.72 -15.23 4.52
CA ASP A 112 -1.47 -14.95 5.25
C ASP A 112 -1.59 -15.31 6.73
N VAL A 113 -1.82 -16.59 7.00
CA VAL A 113 -2.02 -17.13 8.36
C VAL A 113 -0.80 -16.88 9.25
N LYS A 114 0.39 -16.92 8.65
CA LYS A 114 1.66 -16.74 9.39
C LYS A 114 2.10 -15.29 9.48
N ARG A 115 1.31 -14.36 8.95
CA ARG A 115 1.58 -12.92 8.96
C ARG A 115 2.95 -12.57 8.34
N GLU A 116 3.27 -13.19 7.23
CA GLU A 116 4.55 -13.00 6.51
C GLU A 116 4.63 -11.61 5.85
N HIS A 117 3.47 -10.97 5.60
CA HIS A 117 3.38 -9.67 4.95
C HIS A 117 3.12 -8.52 5.93
N VAL A 118 3.48 -8.73 7.21
CA VAL A 118 3.38 -7.73 8.27
C VAL A 118 4.76 -7.54 8.90
N ARG A 119 5.11 -6.28 9.18
CA ARG A 119 6.33 -5.93 9.90
C ARG A 119 6.00 -4.96 11.04
N GLU A 120 6.66 -5.12 12.17
CA GLU A 120 6.53 -4.17 13.29
C GLU A 120 7.41 -2.93 13.08
N ASP A 121 8.47 -3.06 12.31
CA ASP A 121 9.48 -2.02 12.07
C ASP A 121 9.52 -1.58 10.59
N GLY A 122 8.39 -1.58 9.91
CA GLY A 122 8.31 -1.27 8.48
C GLY A 122 8.91 0.08 8.11
N GLU A 123 8.82 1.07 9.00
CA GLU A 123 9.39 2.39 8.78
C GLU A 123 10.92 2.39 8.69
N LYS A 124 11.58 1.32 9.15
CA LYS A 124 13.04 1.16 9.08
C LYS A 124 13.52 0.45 7.81
N HIS A 125 12.60 -0.08 7.00
CA HIS A 125 12.92 -0.78 5.77
C HIS A 125 12.74 0.14 4.58
N GLU A 126 13.86 0.66 4.05
CA GLU A 126 13.86 1.58 2.92
C GLU A 126 14.22 0.85 1.62
N VAL A 127 13.51 1.16 0.55
CA VAL A 127 13.78 0.63 -0.80
C VAL A 127 13.75 1.76 -1.82
N ASP A 128 14.43 1.57 -2.94
CA ASP A 128 14.37 2.50 -4.06
C ASP A 128 13.10 2.28 -4.88
N PRO A 129 12.58 3.32 -5.58
CA PRO A 129 11.42 3.15 -6.46
C PRO A 129 11.60 2.08 -7.52
N SER A 130 12.84 1.86 -7.97
CA SER A 130 13.18 0.82 -8.96
C SER A 130 12.99 -0.61 -8.42
N ASP A 131 12.98 -0.78 -7.10
CA ASP A 131 12.76 -2.08 -6.44
C ASP A 131 11.28 -2.38 -6.21
N VAL A 132 10.41 -1.42 -6.52
CA VAL A 132 8.97 -1.55 -6.35
C VAL A 132 8.36 -1.96 -7.67
N TRP A 133 7.58 -2.97 -7.59
CA TRP A 133 6.84 -3.47 -8.73
C TRP A 133 5.37 -3.05 -8.68
#